data_50754b8aceaacde4727d8b4d9b1f1239
#
_entry.id   50754b8aceaacde4727d8b4d9b1f1239
#
_cell.length_a   1.000
_cell.length_b   1.000
_cell.length_c   1.000
_cell.angle_alpha   90.00
_cell.angle_beta   90.00
_cell.angle_gamma   90.00
#
_symmetry.space_group_name_H-M   'P 1'
#
loop_
_entity.id
_entity.type
_entity.pdbx_description
1 polymer ?
#
loop_
_entity_poly.entity_id
_entity_poly.type
_entity_poly.pdbx_seq_one_letter_code
_entity_poly.pdbx_strand_id
1 'polypeptide(L)'
;MNGKPHKRFPWLWYMLALFIIVAFAFAPIGSVIVCAAIANTYGCKVDEGSIHPCVINGHDYGELLYSLGVMGWFMLVTIPVGLVASASWLIFLILHRVAWRKRISAGIPPPVPPPPATA
;
A
#
# COMPACT_ATOMS: atom_id res chain seq x y z
N MET A 1 -12.94 40.37 2.19
CA MET A 1 -13.58 39.10 2.52
C MET A 1 -12.64 37.95 2.20
N ASN A 2 -11.74 37.68 3.09
CA ASN A 2 -10.82 36.56 2.91
C ASN A 2 -11.45 35.29 3.53
N GLY A 3 -12.33 34.67 2.78
CA GLY A 3 -12.75 33.31 3.08
C GLY A 3 -11.54 32.40 3.00
N LYS A 4 -10.89 32.15 4.14
CA LYS A 4 -9.87 31.12 4.21
C LYS A 4 -10.50 29.83 3.74
N PRO A 5 -9.94 29.15 2.75
CA PRO A 5 -10.51 27.90 2.31
C PRO A 5 -10.59 26.98 3.53
N HIS A 6 -11.77 26.51 3.86
CA HIS A 6 -11.94 25.44 4.81
C HIS A 6 -11.00 24.32 4.38
N LYS A 7 -9.94 24.13 5.13
CA LYS A 7 -9.03 23.01 4.87
C LYS A 7 -9.84 21.72 5.01
N ARG A 8 -10.26 21.22 3.89
CA ARG A 8 -10.92 19.91 3.84
C ARG A 8 -9.93 18.90 4.40
N PHE A 9 -10.46 17.95 5.17
CA PHE A 9 -9.66 16.84 5.65
C PHE A 9 -8.93 16.20 4.47
N PRO A 10 -7.62 15.95 4.53
CA PRO A 10 -6.83 15.47 3.40
C PRO A 10 -7.10 13.99 3.11
N TRP A 11 -8.35 13.69 2.77
CA TRP A 11 -8.83 12.34 2.51
C TRP A 11 -8.06 11.66 1.38
N LEU A 12 -7.71 12.43 0.35
CA LEU A 12 -6.99 11.94 -0.81
C LEU A 12 -5.62 11.33 -0.43
N TRP A 13 -4.89 11.98 0.47
CA TRP A 13 -3.59 11.48 0.94
C TRP A 13 -3.71 10.17 1.70
N TYR A 14 -4.77 10.02 2.51
CA TYR A 14 -5.02 8.79 3.23
C TYR A 14 -5.40 7.64 2.31
N MET A 15 -6.20 7.91 1.29
CA MET A 15 -6.56 6.91 0.29
C MET A 15 -5.35 6.50 -0.55
N LEU A 16 -4.50 7.45 -0.92
CA LEU A 16 -3.26 7.16 -1.65
C LEU A 16 -2.30 6.30 -0.82
N ALA A 17 -2.12 6.65 0.45
CA ALA A 17 -1.28 5.86 1.36
C ALA A 17 -1.81 4.43 1.52
N LEU A 18 -3.11 4.26 1.73
CA LEU A 18 -3.74 2.95 1.81
C LEU A 18 -3.54 2.14 0.53
N PHE A 19 -3.73 2.77 -0.63
CA PHE A 19 -3.53 2.13 -1.93
C PHE A 19 -2.10 1.61 -2.08
N ILE A 20 -1.10 2.40 -1.70
CA ILE A 20 0.31 2.01 -1.75
C ILE A 20 0.59 0.83 -0.82
N ILE A 21 0.07 0.85 0.41
CA ILE A 21 0.24 -0.24 1.38
C ILE A 21 -0.38 -1.54 0.85
N VAL A 22 -1.60 -1.47 0.33
CA VAL A 22 -2.30 -2.64 -0.22
C VAL A 22 -1.59 -3.16 -1.46
N ALA A 23 -1.19 -2.29 -2.38
CA ALA A 23 -0.46 -2.68 -3.59
C ALA A 23 0.86 -3.37 -3.23
N PHE A 24 1.60 -2.85 -2.27
CA PHE A 24 2.84 -3.46 -1.79
C PHE A 24 2.60 -4.85 -1.16
N ALA A 25 1.56 -4.98 -0.34
CA ALA A 25 1.24 -6.25 0.31
C ALA A 25 0.80 -7.33 -0.69
N PHE A 26 0.07 -6.95 -1.75
CA PHE A 26 -0.45 -7.88 -2.74
C PHE A 26 0.46 -8.09 -3.96
N ALA A 27 1.51 -7.30 -4.13
CA ALA A 27 2.43 -7.43 -5.26
C ALA A 27 3.01 -8.85 -5.43
N PRO A 28 3.49 -9.53 -4.37
CA PRO A 28 4.01 -10.90 -4.50
C PRO A 28 2.94 -11.91 -4.90
N ILE A 29 1.70 -11.71 -4.45
CA ILE A 29 0.56 -12.56 -4.84
C ILE A 29 0.32 -12.44 -6.35
N GLY A 30 0.35 -11.23 -6.87
CA GLY A 30 0.20 -10.96 -8.30
C GLY A 30 1.27 -11.68 -9.13
N SER A 31 2.53 -11.69 -8.69
CA SER A 31 3.62 -12.38 -9.39
C SER A 31 3.40 -13.88 -9.46
N VAL A 32 2.95 -14.49 -8.37
CA VAL A 32 2.64 -15.93 -8.31
C VAL A 32 1.46 -16.30 -9.21
N ILE A 33 0.40 -15.48 -9.21
CA ILE A 33 -0.77 -15.70 -10.08
C ILE A 33 -0.37 -15.63 -11.55
N VAL A 34 0.43 -14.66 -11.95
CA VAL A 34 0.93 -14.52 -13.32
C VAL A 34 1.80 -15.71 -13.69
N CYS A 35 2.71 -16.11 -12.81
CA CYS A 35 3.54 -17.30 -12.99
C CYS A 35 2.70 -18.56 -13.20
N ALA A 36 1.71 -18.81 -12.34
CA ALA A 36 0.82 -19.94 -12.42
C ALA A 36 -0.02 -19.94 -13.70
N ALA A 37 -0.52 -18.77 -14.12
CA ALA A 37 -1.30 -18.64 -15.34
C ALA A 37 -0.46 -18.98 -16.58
N ILE A 38 0.76 -18.47 -16.67
CA ILE A 38 1.68 -18.77 -17.77
C ILE A 38 2.05 -20.26 -17.77
N ALA A 39 2.42 -20.81 -16.63
CA ALA A 39 2.78 -22.22 -16.50
C ALA A 39 1.64 -23.14 -16.91
N ASN A 40 0.40 -22.87 -16.50
CA ASN A 40 -0.77 -23.66 -16.87
C ASN A 40 -1.11 -23.53 -18.36
N THR A 41 -0.97 -22.34 -18.94
CA THR A 41 -1.29 -22.11 -20.35
C THR A 41 -0.33 -22.82 -21.27
N TYR A 42 0.95 -22.87 -20.93
CA TYR A 42 2.00 -23.47 -21.76
C TYR A 42 2.45 -24.85 -21.29
N GLY A 43 1.83 -25.39 -20.25
CA GLY A 43 2.16 -26.71 -19.70
C GLY A 43 3.55 -26.80 -19.08
N CYS A 44 4.09 -25.68 -18.62
CA CYS A 44 5.39 -25.63 -17.99
C CYS A 44 5.32 -26.07 -16.53
N LYS A 45 6.35 -26.78 -16.07
CA LYS A 45 6.51 -27.13 -14.66
C LYS A 45 7.26 -25.99 -13.96
N VAL A 46 6.65 -25.43 -12.94
CA VAL A 46 7.28 -24.44 -12.06
C VAL A 46 7.40 -25.01 -10.67
N ASP A 47 8.60 -24.99 -10.14
CA ASP A 47 8.96 -25.58 -8.86
C ASP A 47 9.97 -24.63 -8.19
N GLU A 48 9.87 -24.51 -6.88
CA GLU A 48 10.72 -23.58 -6.08
C GLU A 48 12.13 -24.14 -5.87
N GLY A 49 12.33 -25.43 -6.08
CA GLY A 49 13.60 -26.11 -5.86
C GLY A 49 14.56 -26.06 -7.04
N SER A 50 14.07 -25.86 -8.25
CA SER A 50 14.90 -25.86 -9.45
C SER A 50 14.27 -25.12 -10.63
N ILE A 51 15.14 -24.63 -11.52
CA ILE A 51 14.73 -23.96 -12.75
C ILE A 51 14.39 -25.03 -13.79
N HIS A 52 13.15 -25.04 -14.27
CA HIS A 52 12.72 -25.89 -15.37
C HIS A 52 12.61 -25.08 -16.67
N PRO A 53 13.09 -25.60 -17.80
CA PRO A 53 12.96 -24.89 -19.06
C PRO A 53 11.50 -24.76 -19.47
N CYS A 54 11.11 -23.56 -19.85
CA CYS A 54 9.78 -23.23 -20.36
C CYS A 54 9.97 -22.43 -21.66
N VAL A 55 9.96 -23.13 -22.79
CA VAL A 55 10.14 -22.51 -24.09
C VAL A 55 8.80 -22.02 -24.64
N ILE A 56 8.69 -20.70 -24.80
CA ILE A 56 7.53 -20.03 -25.40
C ILE A 56 8.04 -19.22 -26.59
N ASN A 57 7.51 -19.50 -27.78
CA ASN A 57 7.91 -18.82 -29.03
C ASN A 57 9.43 -18.81 -29.31
N GLY A 58 10.12 -19.90 -28.96
CA GLY A 58 11.57 -20.00 -29.15
C GLY A 58 12.43 -19.37 -28.07
N HIS A 59 11.84 -18.72 -27.07
CA HIS A 59 12.51 -18.17 -25.89
C HIS A 59 12.24 -19.01 -24.65
N ASP A 60 13.30 -19.29 -23.87
CA ASP A 60 13.19 -19.98 -22.59
C ASP A 60 12.90 -18.95 -21.49
N TYR A 61 11.70 -19.04 -20.91
CA TYR A 61 11.25 -18.23 -19.78
C TYR A 61 11.33 -18.94 -18.42
N GLY A 62 12.00 -20.09 -18.36
CA GLY A 62 12.10 -20.89 -17.15
C GLY A 62 12.69 -20.13 -15.95
N GLU A 63 13.76 -19.38 -16.20
CA GLU A 63 14.40 -18.55 -15.17
C GLU A 63 13.49 -17.41 -14.70
N LEU A 64 12.77 -16.78 -15.62
CA LEU A 64 11.79 -15.73 -15.27
C LEU A 64 10.65 -16.28 -14.43
N LEU A 65 10.09 -17.44 -14.81
CA LEU A 65 9.03 -18.11 -14.08
C LEU A 65 9.50 -18.56 -12.69
N TYR A 66 10.72 -19.07 -12.60
CA TYR A 66 11.33 -19.43 -11.32
C TYR A 66 11.44 -18.18 -10.41
N SER A 67 11.95 -17.08 -10.93
CA SER A 67 12.08 -15.83 -10.18
C SER A 67 10.73 -15.29 -9.70
N LEU A 68 9.70 -15.35 -10.54
CA LEU A 68 8.34 -14.95 -10.19
C LEU A 68 7.73 -15.86 -9.11
N GLY A 69 8.00 -17.16 -9.19
CA GLY A 69 7.56 -18.14 -8.19
C GLY A 69 8.22 -17.92 -6.84
N VAL A 70 9.54 -17.77 -6.83
CA VAL A 70 10.32 -17.50 -5.61
C VAL A 70 9.94 -16.18 -4.97
N MET A 71 9.53 -15.19 -5.76
CA MET A 71 9.03 -13.92 -5.24
C MET A 71 7.80 -14.10 -4.32
N GLY A 72 7.07 -15.21 -4.46
CA GLY A 72 5.99 -15.60 -3.55
C GLY A 72 6.44 -15.75 -2.09
N TRP A 73 7.67 -16.13 -1.84
CA TRP A 73 8.22 -16.23 -0.48
C TRP A 73 8.24 -14.89 0.25
N PHE A 74 8.32 -13.79 -0.48
CA PHE A 74 8.20 -12.46 0.11
C PHE A 74 6.83 -12.22 0.76
N MET A 75 5.79 -13.00 0.40
CA MET A 75 4.49 -12.94 1.07
C MET A 75 4.60 -13.16 2.58
N LEU A 76 5.50 -14.04 3.01
CA LEU A 76 5.71 -14.34 4.43
C LEU A 76 6.14 -13.10 5.22
N VAL A 77 6.77 -12.14 4.55
CA VAL A 77 7.20 -10.88 5.15
C VAL A 77 6.22 -9.75 4.80
N THR A 78 5.81 -9.65 3.55
CA THR A 78 4.98 -8.52 3.09
C THR A 78 3.58 -8.53 3.65
N ILE A 79 2.98 -9.72 3.85
CA ILE A 79 1.64 -9.82 4.43
C ILE A 79 1.63 -9.33 5.89
N PRO A 80 2.45 -9.88 6.82
CA PRO A 80 2.45 -9.36 8.19
C PRO A 80 2.88 -7.89 8.29
N VAL A 81 3.85 -7.46 7.49
CA VAL A 81 4.24 -6.04 7.43
C VAL A 81 3.09 -5.18 6.91
N GLY A 82 2.39 -5.62 5.87
CA GLY A 82 1.23 -4.94 5.34
C GLY A 82 0.09 -4.84 6.34
N LEU A 83 -0.16 -5.90 7.13
CA LEU A 83 -1.17 -5.89 8.20
C LEU A 83 -0.82 -4.88 9.29
N VAL A 84 0.42 -4.88 9.76
CA VAL A 84 0.88 -3.92 10.78
C VAL A 84 0.82 -2.49 10.24
N ALA A 85 1.25 -2.27 9.01
CA ALA A 85 1.19 -0.96 8.36
C ALA A 85 -0.26 -0.48 8.21
N SER A 86 -1.18 -1.36 7.80
CA SER A 86 -2.60 -1.03 7.64
C SER A 86 -3.25 -0.72 8.98
N ALA A 87 -2.95 -1.50 10.02
CA ALA A 87 -3.44 -1.25 11.37
C ALA A 87 -2.93 0.08 11.93
N SER A 88 -1.65 0.37 11.77
CA SER A 88 -1.04 1.63 12.17
C SER A 88 -1.65 2.82 11.42
N TRP A 89 -1.85 2.67 10.12
CA TRP A 89 -2.51 3.67 9.28
C TRP A 89 -3.94 3.95 9.76
N LEU A 90 -4.71 2.89 10.07
CA LEU A 90 -6.07 3.01 10.55
C LEU A 90 -6.14 3.74 11.90
N ILE A 91 -5.28 3.36 12.84
CA ILE A 91 -5.18 4.02 14.15
C ILE A 91 -4.85 5.50 13.97
N PHE A 92 -3.86 5.80 13.15
CA PHE A 92 -3.45 7.17 12.87
C PHE A 92 -4.59 7.99 12.23
N LEU A 93 -5.31 7.39 11.28
CA LEU A 93 -6.48 8.01 10.64
C LEU A 93 -7.57 8.33 11.66
N ILE A 94 -7.91 7.36 12.52
CA ILE A 94 -8.96 7.53 13.55
C ILE A 94 -8.57 8.64 14.53
N LEU A 95 -7.34 8.60 15.04
CA LEU A 95 -6.84 9.60 15.99
C LEU A 95 -6.83 11.00 15.36
N HIS A 96 -6.36 11.12 14.14
CA HIS A 96 -6.33 12.39 13.42
C HIS A 96 -7.75 12.91 13.17
N ARG A 97 -8.66 12.05 12.77
CA ARG A 97 -10.06 12.41 12.50
C ARG A 97 -10.79 12.84 13.78
N VAL A 98 -10.57 12.12 14.88
CA VAL A 98 -11.15 12.48 16.19
C VAL A 98 -10.61 13.82 16.66
N ALA A 99 -9.31 14.03 16.56
CA ALA A 99 -8.70 15.31 16.92
C ALA A 99 -9.23 16.47 16.05
N TRP A 100 -9.40 16.22 14.75
CA TRP A 100 -9.99 17.19 13.82
C TRP A 100 -11.43 17.56 14.20
N ARG A 101 -12.25 16.52 14.49
CA ARG A 101 -13.64 16.71 14.92
C ARG A 101 -13.73 17.48 16.23
N LYS A 102 -12.87 17.16 17.20
CA LYS A 102 -12.83 17.88 18.49
C LYS A 102 -12.51 19.36 18.29
N ARG A 103 -11.59 19.68 17.39
CA ARG A 103 -11.25 21.08 17.08
C ARG A 103 -12.42 21.83 16.45
N ILE A 104 -13.15 21.19 15.54
CA ILE A 104 -14.31 21.82 14.88
C ILE A 104 -15.46 21.99 15.86
N SER A 105 -15.79 20.96 16.66
CA SER A 105 -16.91 21.03 17.61
C SER A 105 -16.63 21.92 18.81
N ALA A 106 -15.40 22.10 19.20
CA ALA A 106 -15.02 23.01 20.28
C ALA A 106 -14.97 24.48 19.82
N GLY A 107 -15.13 24.75 18.51
CA GLY A 107 -15.03 26.10 17.98
C GLY A 107 -13.67 26.76 18.24
N ILE A 108 -12.64 25.95 18.55
CA ILE A 108 -11.31 26.46 18.82
C ILE A 108 -10.68 26.79 17.46
N PRO A 109 -10.46 28.08 17.16
CA PRO A 109 -9.68 28.44 15.98
C PRO A 109 -8.26 27.89 16.15
N PRO A 110 -7.52 27.64 15.04
CA PRO A 110 -6.12 27.29 15.13
C PRO A 110 -5.41 28.32 16.02
N PRO A 111 -4.36 27.90 16.78
CA PRO A 111 -3.72 28.78 17.75
C PRO A 111 -3.36 30.11 17.10
N VAL A 112 -4.10 31.13 17.47
CA VAL A 112 -3.83 32.50 17.06
C VAL A 112 -2.61 32.98 17.87
N PRO A 113 -1.60 33.53 17.22
CA PRO A 113 -0.51 34.13 17.98
C PRO A 113 -1.07 35.14 18.96
N PRO A 114 -0.56 35.25 20.20
CA PRO A 114 -1.07 36.18 21.17
C PRO A 114 -1.06 37.60 20.58
N PRO A 115 -2.12 38.39 20.82
CA PRO A 115 -2.12 39.75 20.32
C PRO A 115 -0.91 40.49 20.86
N PRO A 116 -0.28 41.37 20.04
CA PRO A 116 0.81 42.17 20.53
C PRO A 116 0.35 42.92 21.77
N ALA A 117 1.13 42.87 22.83
CA ALA A 117 0.82 43.62 24.06
C ALA A 117 0.68 45.07 23.72
N THR A 118 -0.56 45.55 23.60
CA THR A 118 -0.84 46.95 23.56
C THR A 118 -0.67 47.50 24.98
N ALA A 119 0.31 48.33 25.15
CA ALA A 119 0.50 49.06 26.39
C ALA A 119 -0.75 49.84 26.77
#